data_b987ff2e785dc8307d14e51c8da8e678
#
_entry.id   b987ff2e785dc8307d14e51c8da8e678
#
_cell.length_a   1.000
_cell.length_b   1.000
_cell.length_c   1.000
_cell.angle_alpha   90.00
_cell.angle_beta   90.00
_cell.angle_gamma   90.00
#
_symmetry.space_group_name_H-M   'P 1'
#
loop_
_entity.id
_entity.type
_entity.pdbx_description
1 polymer ?
#
loop_
_entity_poly.entity_id
_entity_poly.type
_entity_poly.pdbx_seq_one_letter_code
_entity_poly.pdbx_strand_id
1 'polypeptide(L)'
;IEKGLWGENAYLDLGSDMLFRSPEAADAFFGKKKQEQEVQEPPQAEQGYSGVLRDIRRANDRIADPVLSQKIDRLEEVAGKIFRIIEKEPAKKAKASTFLNYYLPTTQKLLDSYAEFEEAGVSGENLNQAKAKIQSTMDSIVAGFERQLDELYRADAMDIDSDIRVMETMLRRDSATVADDFGLGGSTAVQQEEE
;
A
#
# COMPACT_ATOMS: atom_id res chain seq x y z
N ILE A 1 6.77 15.60 -40.52
CA ILE A 1 6.47 14.50 -39.57
C ILE A 1 7.11 14.91 -38.24
N GLU A 2 6.34 15.65 -37.47
CA GLU A 2 6.75 16.06 -36.13
C GLU A 2 6.52 14.88 -35.19
N LYS A 3 7.60 14.32 -34.66
CA LYS A 3 7.53 13.41 -33.50
C LYS A 3 7.13 14.25 -32.30
N GLY A 4 5.93 14.02 -31.81
CA GLY A 4 5.42 14.71 -30.64
C GLY A 4 6.35 14.57 -29.45
N LEU A 5 6.45 15.67 -28.69
CA LEU A 5 7.33 15.88 -27.53
C LEU A 5 6.93 15.02 -26.30
N TRP A 6 6.02 14.10 -26.47
CA TRP A 6 5.44 13.27 -25.39
C TRP A 6 5.67 11.81 -25.75
N GLY A 7 6.61 11.18 -25.07
CA GLY A 7 6.81 9.74 -25.18
C GLY A 7 5.53 8.98 -24.86
N GLU A 8 5.34 7.82 -25.48
CA GLU A 8 4.13 7.00 -25.51
C GLU A 8 3.55 6.55 -24.15
N ASN A 9 4.09 7.00 -23.03
CA ASN A 9 3.64 6.67 -21.67
C ASN A 9 3.06 7.86 -20.89
N ALA A 10 2.81 8.99 -21.55
CA ALA A 10 2.24 10.20 -20.92
C ALA A 10 0.71 10.29 -21.03
N TYR A 11 0.01 9.17 -21.18
CA TYR A 11 -1.43 9.15 -20.96
C TYR A 11 -1.69 9.15 -19.45
N LEU A 12 -1.82 10.33 -18.92
CA LEU A 12 -2.50 10.60 -17.68
C LEU A 12 -3.99 10.35 -17.89
N ASP A 13 -4.39 9.09 -17.95
CA ASP A 13 -5.74 8.74 -17.60
C ASP A 13 -5.84 8.95 -16.08
N LEU A 14 -6.59 9.96 -15.66
CA LEU A 14 -6.81 10.36 -14.28
C LEU A 14 -7.69 9.37 -13.52
N GLY A 15 -7.76 8.13 -13.98
CA GLY A 15 -8.23 6.99 -13.22
C GLY A 15 -7.21 6.67 -12.13
N SER A 16 -7.67 6.62 -10.91
CA SER A 16 -7.03 6.53 -9.60
C SER A 16 -5.78 5.64 -9.43
N ASP A 17 -5.32 4.94 -10.45
CA ASP A 17 -4.26 3.93 -10.31
C ASP A 17 -2.89 4.32 -10.87
N MET A 18 -2.74 5.51 -11.47
CA MET A 18 -1.53 5.86 -12.20
C MET A 18 -0.68 7.00 -11.65
N LEU A 19 -1.09 7.64 -10.57
CA LEU A 19 -0.38 8.81 -10.02
C LEU A 19 1.06 8.51 -9.58
N PHE A 20 1.41 7.24 -9.37
CA PHE A 20 2.72 6.85 -8.87
C PHE A 20 3.35 5.69 -9.64
N ARG A 21 3.04 5.55 -10.91
CA ARG A 21 3.56 4.43 -11.71
C ARG A 21 5.03 4.59 -12.11
N SER A 22 5.56 5.83 -12.10
CA SER A 22 6.99 6.09 -12.27
C SER A 22 7.42 7.37 -11.56
N PRO A 23 8.68 7.45 -11.09
CA PRO A 23 9.28 8.66 -10.52
C PRO A 23 9.18 9.88 -11.45
N GLU A 24 9.29 9.66 -12.75
CA GLU A 24 9.24 10.70 -13.79
C GLU A 24 7.87 11.38 -13.90
N ALA A 25 6.78 10.64 -13.64
CA ALA A 25 5.43 11.21 -13.65
C ALA A 25 5.20 12.17 -12.49
N ALA A 26 5.81 11.94 -11.34
CA ALA A 26 5.73 12.84 -10.20
C ALA A 26 6.59 14.08 -10.39
N ASP A 27 7.78 13.96 -11.00
CA ASP A 27 8.64 15.09 -11.31
C ASP A 27 8.01 16.03 -12.35
N ALA A 28 7.30 15.48 -13.35
CA ALA A 28 6.52 16.28 -14.32
C ALA A 28 5.36 17.02 -13.63
N PHE A 29 4.76 16.41 -12.62
CA PHE A 29 3.65 16.97 -11.85
C PHE A 29 4.09 18.17 -10.99
N PHE A 30 5.30 18.15 -10.43
CA PHE A 30 5.84 19.20 -9.57
C PHE A 30 6.71 20.23 -10.27
N GLY A 31 6.86 20.19 -11.58
CA GLY A 31 7.61 21.20 -12.35
C GLY A 31 9.11 21.28 -12.00
N LYS A 32 9.70 20.23 -11.46
CA LYS A 32 11.11 20.21 -11.10
C LYS A 32 12.00 20.17 -12.35
N LYS A 33 12.83 21.20 -12.49
CA LYS A 33 14.02 21.13 -13.33
C LYS A 33 14.95 20.05 -12.76
N LYS A 34 15.37 19.16 -13.66
CA LYS A 34 16.35 18.10 -13.42
C LYS A 34 17.58 18.65 -12.66
N GLN A 35 17.65 18.39 -11.38
CA GLN A 35 18.92 18.35 -10.67
C GLN A 35 19.23 16.87 -10.48
N GLU A 36 20.36 16.44 -10.97
CA GLU A 36 20.95 15.15 -10.68
C GLU A 36 21.06 15.04 -9.16
N GLN A 37 20.16 14.28 -8.57
CA GLN A 37 20.34 13.87 -7.19
C GLN A 37 21.23 12.64 -7.18
N GLU A 38 22.45 12.83 -6.69
CA GLU A 38 23.28 11.77 -6.15
C GLU A 38 22.40 10.81 -5.35
N VAL A 39 22.51 9.53 -5.65
CA VAL A 39 21.88 8.46 -4.87
C VAL A 39 22.52 8.50 -3.48
N GLN A 40 21.94 9.27 -2.58
CA GLN A 40 22.28 9.21 -1.17
C GLN A 40 21.78 7.87 -0.65
N GLU A 41 22.72 7.08 -0.14
CA GLU A 41 22.42 5.87 0.62
C GLU A 41 21.38 6.19 1.71
N PRO A 42 20.37 5.32 1.91
CA PRO A 42 19.32 5.59 2.88
C PRO A 42 19.94 5.70 4.28
N PRO A 43 19.61 6.72 5.07
CA PRO A 43 20.06 6.84 6.44
C PRO A 43 19.65 5.62 7.24
N GLN A 44 20.53 5.18 8.11
CA GLN A 44 20.47 3.97 8.94
C GLN A 44 19.06 3.66 9.44
N ALA A 45 18.57 2.45 9.12
CA ALA A 45 17.16 2.08 9.05
C ALA A 45 16.33 2.26 10.34
N GLU A 46 16.95 2.31 11.50
CA GLU A 46 16.19 2.35 12.77
C GLU A 46 15.79 3.77 13.22
N GLN A 47 16.58 4.79 12.87
CA GLN A 47 16.22 6.19 13.14
C GLN A 47 15.37 6.78 12.00
N GLY A 48 15.44 6.23 10.79
CA GLY A 48 14.81 6.75 9.60
C GLY A 48 13.27 6.67 9.63
N TYR A 49 12.71 5.51 9.94
CA TYR A 49 11.25 5.31 9.87
C TYR A 49 10.49 6.04 10.97
N SER A 50 11.00 6.01 12.19
CA SER A 50 10.45 6.77 13.31
C SER A 50 10.55 8.29 13.09
N GLY A 51 11.59 8.74 12.38
CA GLY A 51 11.75 10.13 11.95
C GLY A 51 10.64 10.55 11.00
N VAL A 52 10.42 9.79 9.94
CA VAL A 52 9.41 10.11 8.92
C VAL A 52 7.99 10.14 9.51
N LEU A 53 7.62 9.17 10.35
CA LEU A 53 6.31 9.18 11.03
C LEU A 53 6.15 10.43 11.91
N ARG A 54 7.19 10.83 12.60
CA ARG A 54 7.18 12.03 13.43
C ARG A 54 7.01 13.31 12.61
N ASP A 55 7.63 13.37 11.43
CA ASP A 55 7.52 14.50 10.53
C ASP A 55 6.13 14.56 9.90
N ILE A 56 5.54 13.43 9.51
CA ILE A 56 4.14 13.35 9.05
C ILE A 56 3.19 13.84 10.14
N ARG A 57 3.39 13.44 11.39
CA ARG A 57 2.58 13.91 12.53
C ARG A 57 2.72 15.42 12.74
N ARG A 58 3.94 15.96 12.68
CA ARG A 58 4.16 17.40 12.77
C ARG A 58 3.48 18.19 11.66
N ALA A 59 3.47 17.65 10.44
CA ALA A 59 2.73 18.26 9.33
C ALA A 59 1.23 18.25 9.64
N ASN A 60 0.70 17.14 10.15
CA ASN A 60 -0.71 17.00 10.54
C ASN A 60 -1.11 18.01 11.65
N ASP A 61 -0.27 18.20 12.65
CA ASP A 61 -0.52 19.16 13.75
C ASP A 61 -0.65 20.61 13.26
N ARG A 62 -0.10 20.94 12.08
CA ARG A 62 -0.14 22.25 11.42
C ARG A 62 -1.32 22.42 10.45
N ILE A 63 -2.05 21.34 10.17
CA ILE A 63 -3.17 21.30 9.23
C ILE A 63 -4.48 21.44 10.00
N ALA A 64 -5.24 22.49 9.68
CA ALA A 64 -6.51 22.79 10.34
C ALA A 64 -7.71 22.01 9.77
N ASP A 65 -7.58 21.44 8.55
CA ASP A 65 -8.65 20.69 7.89
C ASP A 65 -8.86 19.33 8.56
N PRO A 66 -10.00 19.09 9.25
CA PRO A 66 -10.23 17.84 9.98
C PRO A 66 -10.40 16.62 9.06
N VAL A 67 -10.87 16.80 7.82
CA VAL A 67 -11.05 15.73 6.87
C VAL A 67 -9.69 15.26 6.37
N LEU A 68 -8.81 16.20 6.04
CA LEU A 68 -7.44 15.88 5.62
C LEU A 68 -6.65 15.28 6.78
N SER A 69 -6.77 15.82 7.99
CA SER A 69 -6.13 15.29 9.20
C SER A 69 -6.51 13.84 9.46
N GLN A 70 -7.77 13.46 9.32
CA GLN A 70 -8.23 12.07 9.46
C GLN A 70 -7.57 11.12 8.43
N LYS A 71 -7.37 11.59 7.19
CA LYS A 71 -6.67 10.81 6.16
C LYS A 71 -5.19 10.66 6.49
N ILE A 72 -4.57 11.69 7.04
CA ILE A 72 -3.17 11.65 7.47
C ILE A 72 -3.00 10.70 8.65
N ASP A 73 -3.90 10.69 9.62
CA ASP A 73 -3.89 9.74 10.74
C ASP A 73 -3.96 8.30 10.23
N ARG A 74 -4.82 8.03 9.25
CA ARG A 74 -4.90 6.70 8.62
C ARG A 74 -3.63 6.32 7.91
N LEU A 75 -3.02 7.26 7.18
CA LEU A 75 -1.74 7.07 6.49
C LEU A 75 -0.62 6.75 7.49
N GLU A 76 -0.54 7.48 8.61
CA GLU A 76 0.43 7.24 9.68
C GLU A 76 0.26 5.83 10.27
N GLU A 77 -0.97 5.42 10.54
CA GLU A 77 -1.29 4.08 11.05
C GLU A 77 -0.79 2.98 10.10
N VAL A 78 -1.11 3.11 8.81
CA VAL A 78 -0.73 2.12 7.79
C VAL A 78 0.79 2.09 7.59
N ALA A 79 1.44 3.25 7.49
CA ALA A 79 2.90 3.35 7.39
C ALA A 79 3.59 2.72 8.60
N GLY A 80 3.08 2.95 9.81
CA GLY A 80 3.59 2.32 11.02
C GLY A 80 3.45 0.80 11.03
N LYS A 81 2.40 0.23 10.41
CA LYS A 81 2.26 -1.21 10.21
C LYS A 81 3.29 -1.75 9.23
N ILE A 82 3.50 -1.06 8.11
CA ILE A 82 4.51 -1.43 7.11
C ILE A 82 5.90 -1.46 7.75
N PHE A 83 6.27 -0.43 8.52
CA PHE A 83 7.58 -0.38 9.18
C PHE A 83 7.78 -1.53 10.16
N ARG A 84 6.79 -1.84 10.99
CA ARG A 84 6.84 -2.99 11.92
C ARG A 84 7.04 -4.32 11.21
N ILE A 85 6.43 -4.51 10.03
CA ILE A 85 6.63 -5.72 9.23
C ILE A 85 8.05 -5.79 8.71
N ILE A 86 8.58 -4.69 8.17
CA ILE A 86 9.95 -4.63 7.64
C ILE A 86 11.00 -4.82 8.72
N GLU A 87 10.77 -4.27 9.91
CA GLU A 87 11.66 -4.45 11.07
C GLU A 87 11.66 -5.91 11.54
N LYS A 88 10.48 -6.54 11.59
CA LYS A 88 10.34 -7.95 11.98
C LYS A 88 10.89 -8.90 10.91
N GLU A 89 10.71 -8.57 9.64
CA GLU A 89 11.07 -9.40 8.49
C GLU A 89 11.86 -8.58 7.45
N PRO A 90 13.17 -8.38 7.65
CA PRO A 90 13.99 -7.54 6.78
C PRO A 90 14.00 -7.97 5.29
N ALA A 91 13.72 -9.25 5.01
CA ALA A 91 13.59 -9.75 3.64
C ALA A 91 12.45 -9.07 2.86
N LYS A 92 11.39 -8.62 3.56
CA LYS A 92 10.26 -7.89 2.96
C LYS A 92 10.60 -6.45 2.57
N LYS A 93 11.72 -5.90 3.05
CA LYS A 93 12.18 -4.53 2.70
C LYS A 93 12.34 -4.32 1.21
N ALA A 94 12.82 -5.33 0.48
CA ALA A 94 12.97 -5.24 -0.97
C ALA A 94 11.62 -5.02 -1.69
N LYS A 95 10.55 -5.65 -1.20
CA LYS A 95 9.18 -5.48 -1.73
C LYS A 95 8.60 -4.09 -1.45
N ALA A 96 9.06 -3.44 -0.40
CA ALA A 96 8.64 -2.10 -0.01
C ALA A 96 9.59 -1.00 -0.51
N SER A 97 10.59 -1.30 -1.32
CA SER A 97 11.63 -0.34 -1.71
C SER A 97 11.07 0.92 -2.38
N THR A 98 10.14 0.79 -3.33
CA THR A 98 9.49 1.92 -3.98
C THR A 98 8.65 2.75 -3.01
N PHE A 99 7.97 2.07 -2.08
CA PHE A 99 7.22 2.74 -1.01
C PHE A 99 8.14 3.59 -0.14
N LEU A 100 9.24 3.00 0.34
CA LEU A 100 10.18 3.65 1.27
C LEU A 100 10.95 4.81 0.63
N ASN A 101 11.39 4.63 -0.61
CA ASN A 101 12.31 5.56 -1.27
C ASN A 101 11.59 6.63 -2.09
N TYR A 102 10.32 6.42 -2.40
CA TYR A 102 9.59 7.32 -3.26
C TYR A 102 8.22 7.76 -2.71
N TYR A 103 7.30 6.85 -2.45
CA TYR A 103 5.94 7.23 -2.06
C TYR A 103 5.90 7.94 -0.71
N LEU A 104 6.59 7.42 0.27
CA LEU A 104 6.61 7.97 1.61
C LEU A 104 7.25 9.38 1.67
N PRO A 105 8.47 9.63 1.15
CA PRO A 105 9.05 10.96 1.17
C PRO A 105 8.30 11.96 0.28
N THR A 106 7.70 11.51 -0.81
CA THR A 106 6.85 12.37 -1.65
C THR A 106 5.59 12.79 -0.91
N THR A 107 4.96 11.85 -0.19
CA THR A 107 3.78 12.15 0.62
C THR A 107 4.10 13.14 1.74
N GLN A 108 5.19 12.92 2.45
CA GLN A 108 5.66 13.86 3.48
C GLN A 108 5.82 15.27 2.91
N LYS A 109 6.50 15.41 1.77
CA LYS A 109 6.68 16.69 1.09
C LYS A 109 5.36 17.37 0.71
N LEU A 110 4.37 16.59 0.25
CA LEU A 110 3.03 17.13 -0.06
C LEU A 110 2.33 17.69 1.19
N LEU A 111 2.43 16.98 2.30
CA LEU A 111 1.84 17.39 3.57
C LEU A 111 2.53 18.65 4.13
N ASP A 112 3.86 18.71 4.07
CA ASP A 112 4.61 19.90 4.46
C ASP A 112 4.23 21.11 3.61
N SER A 113 4.14 20.93 2.28
CA SER A 113 3.71 22.03 1.39
C SER A 113 2.28 22.49 1.69
N TYR A 114 1.37 21.54 1.99
CA TYR A 114 0.00 21.88 2.37
C TYR A 114 -0.04 22.73 3.67
N ALA A 115 0.71 22.29 4.69
CA ALA A 115 0.81 23.00 5.95
C ALA A 115 1.40 24.42 5.77
N GLU A 116 2.45 24.57 4.96
CA GLU A 116 3.03 25.88 4.61
C GLU A 116 2.02 26.78 3.90
N PHE A 117 1.20 26.23 2.99
CA PHE A 117 0.15 27.01 2.31
C PHE A 117 -0.96 27.46 3.26
N GLU A 118 -1.27 26.68 4.30
CA GLU A 118 -2.21 27.09 5.33
C GLU A 118 -1.63 28.21 6.21
N GLU A 119 -0.41 28.06 6.66
CA GLU A 119 0.30 29.04 7.50
C GLU A 119 0.54 30.38 6.78
N ALA A 120 0.75 30.34 5.47
CA ALA A 120 0.94 31.54 4.67
C ALA A 120 -0.27 32.50 4.75
N GLY A 121 -1.48 31.99 5.05
CA GLY A 121 -2.69 32.78 5.25
C GLY A 121 -3.13 33.61 4.05
N VAL A 122 -2.53 33.37 2.87
CA VAL A 122 -2.78 34.09 1.62
C VAL A 122 -3.78 33.32 0.77
N SER A 123 -4.90 33.94 0.42
CA SER A 123 -5.89 33.40 -0.50
C SER A 123 -5.53 33.76 -1.94
N GLY A 124 -4.67 32.94 -2.55
CA GLY A 124 -4.35 33.02 -3.98
C GLY A 124 -4.96 31.84 -4.75
N GLU A 125 -5.39 32.08 -5.99
CA GLU A 125 -5.98 31.04 -6.84
C GLU A 125 -5.07 29.82 -6.97
N ASN A 126 -3.77 30.04 -7.23
CA ASN A 126 -2.77 28.98 -7.35
C ASN A 126 -2.61 28.15 -6.08
N LEU A 127 -2.62 28.80 -4.90
CA LEU A 127 -2.52 28.14 -3.61
C LEU A 127 -3.76 27.29 -3.32
N ASN A 128 -4.94 27.86 -3.59
CA ASN A 128 -6.20 27.13 -3.39
C ASN A 128 -6.30 25.90 -4.33
N GLN A 129 -5.89 26.05 -5.59
CA GLN A 129 -5.82 24.92 -6.52
C GLN A 129 -4.82 23.87 -6.08
N ALA A 130 -3.63 24.24 -5.60
CA ALA A 130 -2.63 23.32 -5.09
C ALA A 130 -3.15 22.56 -3.87
N LYS A 131 -3.75 23.25 -2.89
CA LYS A 131 -4.37 22.62 -1.73
C LYS A 131 -5.47 21.64 -2.10
N ALA A 132 -6.41 22.04 -2.97
CA ALA A 132 -7.48 21.18 -3.44
C ALA A 132 -6.95 19.93 -4.15
N LYS A 133 -5.87 20.06 -4.91
CA LYS A 133 -5.24 18.95 -5.59
C LYS A 133 -4.56 17.99 -4.61
N ILE A 134 -3.88 18.48 -3.58
CA ILE A 134 -3.32 17.65 -2.52
C ILE A 134 -4.44 16.90 -1.80
N GLN A 135 -5.51 17.58 -1.39
CA GLN A 135 -6.66 16.95 -0.73
C GLN A 135 -7.30 15.83 -1.56
N SER A 136 -7.54 16.09 -2.86
CA SER A 136 -8.14 15.08 -3.75
C SER A 136 -7.22 13.88 -4.00
N THR A 137 -5.91 14.08 -3.91
CA THR A 137 -4.92 13.03 -4.12
C THR A 137 -4.74 12.15 -2.87
N MET A 138 -5.07 12.67 -1.68
CA MET A 138 -4.85 11.93 -0.43
C MET A 138 -5.57 10.60 -0.35
N ASP A 139 -6.78 10.47 -0.90
CA ASP A 139 -7.50 9.20 -0.92
C ASP A 139 -6.74 8.13 -1.71
N SER A 140 -6.17 8.53 -2.84
CA SER A 140 -5.35 7.64 -3.68
C SER A 140 -4.03 7.26 -2.98
N ILE A 141 -3.43 8.20 -2.22
CA ILE A 141 -2.22 7.95 -1.45
C ILE A 141 -2.50 6.95 -0.33
N VAL A 142 -3.55 7.16 0.47
CA VAL A 142 -3.95 6.23 1.53
C VAL A 142 -4.22 4.84 0.97
N ALA A 143 -5.01 4.74 -0.10
CA ALA A 143 -5.28 3.47 -0.78
C ALA A 143 -4.00 2.81 -1.32
N GLY A 144 -3.03 3.59 -1.80
CA GLY A 144 -1.72 3.10 -2.22
C GLY A 144 -0.91 2.51 -1.07
N PHE A 145 -0.94 3.13 0.10
CA PHE A 145 -0.29 2.63 1.31
C PHE A 145 -0.95 1.34 1.80
N GLU A 146 -2.28 1.27 1.78
CA GLU A 146 -3.03 0.07 2.15
C GLU A 146 -2.73 -1.11 1.21
N ARG A 147 -2.65 -0.87 -0.09
CA ARG A 147 -2.22 -1.90 -1.06
C ARG A 147 -0.79 -2.37 -0.81
N GLN A 148 0.12 -1.46 -0.44
CA GLN A 148 1.49 -1.85 -0.10
C GLN A 148 1.53 -2.73 1.15
N LEU A 149 0.70 -2.44 2.15
CA LEU A 149 0.57 -3.26 3.35
C LEU A 149 0.03 -4.66 3.01
N ASP A 150 -1.03 -4.74 2.19
CA ASP A 150 -1.62 -5.99 1.72
C ASP A 150 -0.61 -6.86 0.96
N GLU A 151 0.16 -6.24 0.05
CA GLU A 151 1.21 -6.92 -0.71
C GLU A 151 2.30 -7.54 0.18
N LEU A 152 2.61 -6.91 1.31
CA LEU A 152 3.57 -7.48 2.28
C LEU A 152 3.04 -8.72 2.98
N TYR A 153 1.71 -8.86 3.13
CA TYR A 153 1.07 -10.04 3.71
C TYR A 153 0.72 -11.12 2.69
N ARG A 154 0.77 -10.84 1.39
CA ARG A 154 0.30 -11.76 0.36
C ARG A 154 0.96 -13.13 0.40
N ALA A 155 2.27 -13.18 0.63
CA ALA A 155 3.00 -14.45 0.73
C ALA A 155 2.51 -15.27 1.93
N ASP A 156 2.39 -14.64 3.08
CA ASP A 156 1.94 -15.28 4.33
C ASP A 156 0.50 -15.82 4.17
N ALA A 157 -0.37 -15.07 3.49
CA ALA A 157 -1.75 -15.49 3.20
C ALA A 157 -1.79 -16.71 2.28
N MET A 158 -0.91 -16.79 1.28
CA MET A 158 -0.81 -17.96 0.40
C MET A 158 -0.29 -19.21 1.12
N ASP A 159 0.65 -19.04 2.05
CA ASP A 159 1.17 -20.14 2.86
C ASP A 159 0.06 -20.67 3.79
N ILE A 160 -0.69 -19.80 4.44
CA ILE A 160 -1.85 -20.18 5.29
C ILE A 160 -2.93 -20.91 4.47
N ASP A 161 -3.26 -20.48 3.27
CA ASP A 161 -4.22 -21.16 2.39
C ASP A 161 -3.76 -22.59 2.04
N SER A 162 -2.46 -22.74 1.80
CA SER A 162 -1.86 -24.05 1.55
C SER A 162 -1.95 -24.97 2.76
N ASP A 163 -1.66 -24.47 3.95
CA ASP A 163 -1.76 -25.20 5.22
C ASP A 163 -3.20 -25.62 5.52
N ILE A 164 -4.16 -24.73 5.27
CA ILE A 164 -5.60 -25.02 5.44
C ILE A 164 -6.01 -26.17 4.52
N ARG A 165 -5.61 -26.18 3.24
CA ARG A 165 -5.92 -27.27 2.30
C ARG A 165 -5.33 -28.62 2.71
N VAL A 166 -4.10 -28.60 3.24
CA VAL A 166 -3.47 -29.82 3.78
C VAL A 166 -4.26 -30.32 4.98
N MET A 167 -4.59 -29.44 5.93
CA MET A 167 -5.37 -29.79 7.11
C MET A 167 -6.76 -30.33 6.75
N GLU A 168 -7.49 -29.72 5.83
CA GLU A 168 -8.79 -30.20 5.34
C GLU A 168 -8.67 -31.59 4.71
N THR A 169 -7.59 -31.84 3.96
CA THR A 169 -7.34 -33.14 3.37
C THR A 169 -7.10 -34.21 4.41
N MET A 170 -6.33 -33.90 5.46
CA MET A 170 -6.08 -34.79 6.59
C MET A 170 -7.37 -35.10 7.36
N LEU A 171 -8.16 -34.06 7.70
CA LEU A 171 -9.44 -34.22 8.40
C LEU A 171 -10.45 -35.09 7.64
N ARG A 172 -10.50 -34.96 6.30
CA ARG A 172 -11.36 -35.82 5.47
C ARG A 172 -10.87 -37.26 5.51
N ARG A 173 -9.59 -37.49 5.52
CA ARG A 173 -8.98 -38.81 5.56
C ARG A 173 -9.25 -39.48 6.91
N ASP A 174 -9.06 -38.75 8.00
CA ASP A 174 -9.31 -39.27 9.35
C ASP A 174 -10.80 -39.58 9.57
N SER A 175 -11.69 -38.73 9.05
CA SER A 175 -13.15 -39.01 9.14
C SER A 175 -13.58 -40.20 8.25
N ALA A 176 -12.92 -40.46 7.13
CA ALA A 176 -13.17 -41.61 6.29
C ALA A 176 -12.69 -42.90 6.97
N THR A 177 -11.50 -42.89 7.62
CA THR A 177 -10.99 -44.05 8.37
C THR A 177 -11.85 -44.39 9.56
N VAL A 178 -12.39 -43.40 10.28
CA VAL A 178 -13.32 -43.62 11.40
C VAL A 178 -14.63 -44.27 10.91
N ALA A 179 -15.18 -43.86 9.75
CA ALA A 179 -16.37 -44.45 9.20
C ALA A 179 -16.18 -45.89 8.78
N ASP A 180 -14.97 -46.26 8.30
CA ASP A 180 -14.62 -47.62 7.92
C ASP A 180 -14.37 -48.52 9.15
N ASP A 181 -13.74 -47.98 10.21
CA ASP A 181 -13.40 -48.71 11.42
C ASP A 181 -14.65 -48.97 12.32
N PHE A 182 -15.68 -48.16 12.23
CA PHE A 182 -16.95 -48.34 12.93
C PHE A 182 -18.01 -49.14 12.12
N GLY A 183 -17.69 -49.65 10.94
CA GLY A 183 -18.56 -50.50 10.15
C GLY A 183 -19.89 -49.84 9.71
N LEU A 184 -19.95 -48.54 9.62
CA LEU A 184 -21.12 -47.79 9.18
C LEU A 184 -21.31 -47.74 7.67
N GLY A 185 -20.43 -48.43 6.88
CA GLY A 185 -20.58 -48.64 5.47
C GLY A 185 -21.49 -49.84 5.20
N GLY A 186 -22.77 -49.72 5.54
CA GLY A 186 -23.77 -50.76 5.30
C GLY A 186 -23.97 -51.06 3.82
N SER A 187 -23.41 -52.18 3.38
CA SER A 187 -23.75 -52.86 2.10
C SER A 187 -25.18 -53.36 2.17
N THR A 188 -26.14 -52.63 1.65
CA THR A 188 -27.46 -53.20 1.27
C THR A 188 -27.29 -53.94 -0.05
N ALA A 189 -26.82 -55.18 0.01
CA ALA A 189 -27.05 -56.15 -1.06
C ALA A 189 -28.51 -56.57 -1.00
N VAL A 190 -29.33 -55.99 -1.86
CA VAL A 190 -30.69 -56.53 -2.15
C VAL A 190 -30.50 -57.74 -3.01
N GLN A 191 -30.64 -58.92 -2.40
CA GLN A 191 -30.90 -60.14 -3.14
C GLN A 191 -32.31 -60.10 -3.68
N GLN A 192 -32.46 -60.03 -4.98
CA GLN A 192 -33.69 -60.45 -5.67
C GLN A 192 -33.62 -61.96 -5.82
N GLU A 193 -34.45 -62.65 -5.06
CA GLU A 193 -34.85 -64.04 -5.37
C GLU A 193 -36.03 -63.99 -6.29
N GLU A 194 -35.90 -64.71 -7.41
CA GLU A 194 -36.96 -65.08 -8.35
C GLU A 194 -37.93 -66.07 -7.75
N GLU A 195 -39.24 -65.84 -7.98
CA GLU A 195 -40.22 -66.88 -8.38
C GLU A 195 -41.37 -66.18 -9.10
#